data_54e4d8c2d53c982f24c53041d7a7a6a9
#
_entry.id   54e4d8c2d53c982f24c53041d7a7a6a9
#
_cell.length_a   1.000
_cell.length_b   1.000
_cell.length_c   1.000
_cell.angle_alpha   90.00
_cell.angle_beta   90.00
_cell.angle_gamma   90.00
#
_symmetry.space_group_name_H-M   'P 1'
#
loop_
_entity.id
_entity.type
_entity.pdbx_description
1 polymer ?
#
loop_
_entity_poly.entity_id
_entity_poly.type
_entity_poly.pdbx_seq_one_letter_code
_entity_poly.pdbx_strand_id
1 'polypeptide(L)'
;MFRHNLPLKKISLLAATCGGLLVSLATLSQAGGPPPQQGKPVSQPAATPPANQDPVSQPTPAASPSPRGIPSTTTDAPPRFPMPSARVTPAEGMIVIKLVNTTNAVINYQIVGVTQQRTLGEQSEIVLKTIQVPITLTYQRPDGGLLLVRPQATAMPGMLQVSFGATTELATDTKSLEIQEDGKVILN
;
A
#
# COMPACT_ATOMS: atom_id res chain seq x y z
N MET A 1 36.99 18.06 47.78
CA MET A 1 37.67 16.89 47.18
C MET A 1 36.84 15.67 47.49
N PHE A 2 35.95 15.24 46.60
CA PHE A 2 35.22 13.98 46.69
C PHE A 2 35.46 13.20 45.40
N ARG A 3 36.18 12.12 45.48
CA ARG A 3 36.41 11.17 44.37
C ARG A 3 35.33 10.12 44.43
N HIS A 4 34.46 10.06 43.45
CA HIS A 4 33.53 8.94 43.30
C HIS A 4 34.18 7.87 42.44
N ASN A 5 34.46 6.74 43.07
CA ASN A 5 34.83 5.48 42.41
C ASN A 5 33.61 4.81 41.81
N LEU A 6 33.59 4.64 40.50
CA LEU A 6 32.62 3.78 39.80
C LEU A 6 33.15 2.33 39.79
N PRO A 7 32.35 1.35 40.18
CA PRO A 7 32.73 -0.05 40.03
C PRO A 7 32.57 -0.55 38.60
N LEU A 8 33.64 -1.06 38.01
CA LEU A 8 33.65 -1.84 36.79
C LEU A 8 32.82 -3.13 36.99
N LYS A 9 31.68 -3.24 36.37
CA LYS A 9 30.95 -4.50 36.23
C LYS A 9 31.60 -5.33 35.13
N LYS A 10 32.12 -6.51 35.56
CA LYS A 10 32.71 -7.53 34.70
C LYS A 10 31.64 -8.10 33.76
N ILE A 11 31.85 -7.98 32.45
CA ILE A 11 31.05 -8.62 31.42
C ILE A 11 31.58 -10.06 31.29
N SER A 12 30.80 -11.03 31.73
CA SER A 12 31.07 -12.46 31.49
C SER A 12 30.70 -12.81 30.03
N LEU A 13 31.73 -13.16 29.29
CA LEU A 13 31.61 -13.73 27.94
C LEU A 13 31.27 -15.22 28.08
N LEU A 14 30.03 -15.62 27.79
CA LEU A 14 29.65 -17.02 27.67
C LEU A 14 29.68 -17.41 26.20
N ALA A 15 30.71 -18.09 25.78
CA ALA A 15 30.81 -18.79 24.52
C ALA A 15 30.09 -20.13 24.62
N ALA A 16 29.00 -20.31 23.90
CA ALA A 16 28.37 -21.60 23.67
C ALA A 16 28.47 -21.96 22.19
N THR A 17 29.47 -22.74 21.87
CA THR A 17 29.59 -23.51 20.63
C THR A 17 28.70 -24.75 20.73
N CYS A 18 27.70 -24.88 19.87
CA CYS A 18 27.08 -26.16 19.57
C CYS A 18 26.93 -26.28 18.06
N GLY A 19 27.78 -27.14 17.52
CA GLY A 19 27.72 -27.61 16.13
C GLY A 19 26.54 -28.56 15.95
N GLY A 20 25.98 -28.54 14.79
CA GLY A 20 24.93 -29.45 14.34
C GLY A 20 24.73 -29.29 12.86
N LEU A 21 25.61 -29.93 12.08
CA LEU A 21 25.52 -30.08 10.64
C LEU A 21 24.49 -31.18 10.34
N LEU A 22 23.28 -30.85 9.97
CA LEU A 22 22.33 -31.78 9.35
C LEU A 22 22.14 -31.39 7.89
N VAL A 23 22.89 -32.07 7.05
CA VAL A 23 22.70 -32.08 5.60
C VAL A 23 21.52 -32.99 5.29
N SER A 24 20.35 -32.41 5.02
CA SER A 24 19.21 -33.13 4.46
C SER A 24 19.25 -33.00 2.93
N LEU A 25 19.67 -34.08 2.28
CA LEU A 25 19.49 -34.26 0.84
C LEU A 25 17.99 -34.45 0.56
N ALA A 26 17.33 -33.42 0.08
CA ALA A 26 15.99 -33.54 -0.49
C ALA A 26 16.12 -33.97 -1.94
N THR A 27 15.69 -35.21 -2.23
CA THR A 27 15.54 -35.76 -3.55
C THR A 27 14.52 -34.97 -4.37
N LEU A 28 14.96 -34.43 -5.50
CA LEU A 28 14.09 -33.84 -6.53
C LEU A 28 13.24 -34.94 -7.15
N SER A 29 11.97 -35.01 -6.76
CA SER A 29 10.96 -35.76 -7.51
C SER A 29 10.50 -34.88 -8.69
N GLN A 30 11.07 -35.15 -9.86
CA GLN A 30 10.65 -34.54 -11.12
C GLN A 30 9.37 -35.27 -11.59
N ALA A 31 8.21 -34.74 -11.23
CA ALA A 31 6.96 -35.18 -11.82
C ALA A 31 6.79 -34.51 -13.17
N GLY A 32 7.05 -35.28 -14.24
CA GLY A 32 6.77 -34.91 -15.60
C GLY A 32 5.26 -34.78 -15.80
N GLY A 33 4.77 -33.55 -15.97
CA GLY A 33 3.39 -33.27 -16.42
C GLY A 33 3.30 -33.48 -17.93
N PRO A 34 2.13 -33.92 -18.46
CA PRO A 34 1.93 -34.10 -19.88
C PRO A 34 2.01 -32.78 -20.66
N PRO A 35 2.49 -32.79 -21.91
CA PRO A 35 2.62 -31.57 -22.71
C PRO A 35 1.24 -30.94 -23.01
N PRO A 36 1.17 -29.60 -23.14
CA PRO A 36 -0.06 -28.93 -23.51
C PRO A 36 -0.48 -29.32 -24.93
N GLN A 37 -1.71 -29.82 -25.07
CA GLN A 37 -2.31 -30.09 -26.38
C GLN A 37 -2.56 -28.74 -27.08
N GLN A 38 -1.94 -28.61 -28.27
CA GLN A 38 -2.25 -27.55 -29.21
C GLN A 38 -3.69 -27.70 -29.69
N GLY A 39 -4.55 -26.78 -29.24
CA GLY A 39 -5.91 -26.63 -29.74
C GLY A 39 -5.90 -26.24 -31.21
N LYS A 40 -6.55 -27.04 -32.05
CA LYS A 40 -6.79 -26.76 -33.48
C LYS A 40 -7.59 -25.45 -33.61
N PRO A 41 -7.32 -24.62 -34.61
CA PRO A 41 -8.12 -23.43 -34.88
C PRO A 41 -9.52 -23.87 -35.34
N VAL A 42 -10.54 -23.44 -34.59
CA VAL A 42 -11.93 -23.56 -34.98
C VAL A 42 -12.22 -22.55 -36.08
N SER A 43 -12.53 -23.04 -37.27
CA SER A 43 -12.96 -22.22 -38.39
C SER A 43 -14.28 -21.50 -38.05
N GLN A 44 -14.26 -20.20 -38.05
CA GLN A 44 -15.41 -19.33 -37.91
C GLN A 44 -16.24 -19.36 -39.19
N PRO A 45 -17.56 -19.66 -39.15
CA PRO A 45 -18.40 -19.55 -40.32
C PRO A 45 -18.56 -18.06 -40.72
N ALA A 46 -18.36 -17.78 -41.97
CA ALA A 46 -18.61 -16.48 -42.58
C ALA A 46 -20.10 -16.15 -42.51
N ALA A 47 -20.44 -15.06 -41.83
CA ALA A 47 -21.77 -14.48 -41.86
C ALA A 47 -21.92 -13.60 -43.11
N THR A 48 -22.89 -13.93 -43.92
CA THR A 48 -23.36 -13.23 -45.11
C THR A 48 -23.93 -11.83 -44.72
N PRO A 49 -23.64 -10.76 -45.48
CA PRO A 49 -24.25 -9.45 -45.21
C PRO A 49 -25.69 -9.43 -45.71
N PRO A 50 -26.64 -8.90 -44.97
CA PRO A 50 -27.98 -8.58 -45.53
C PRO A 50 -27.95 -7.26 -46.27
N ALA A 51 -28.69 -7.29 -47.39
CA ALA A 51 -28.89 -6.23 -48.38
C ALA A 51 -29.64 -5.03 -47.81
N ASN A 52 -29.30 -3.88 -48.40
CA ASN A 52 -30.05 -2.65 -48.65
C ASN A 52 -31.43 -2.49 -47.98
N GLN A 53 -31.55 -1.48 -47.15
CA GLN A 53 -32.81 -0.80 -46.90
C GLN A 53 -32.67 0.69 -47.22
N ASP A 54 -33.68 1.18 -47.99
CA ASP A 54 -33.83 2.47 -48.56
C ASP A 54 -33.83 3.62 -47.55
N PRO A 55 -33.51 4.86 -47.99
CA PRO A 55 -33.49 6.04 -47.12
C PRO A 55 -34.91 6.52 -46.83
N VAL A 56 -35.34 6.34 -45.59
CA VAL A 56 -36.58 6.98 -45.08
C VAL A 56 -36.29 8.43 -44.77
N SER A 57 -37.05 9.31 -45.43
CA SER A 57 -37.06 10.73 -45.27
C SER A 57 -37.16 11.20 -43.83
N GLN A 58 -36.17 11.97 -43.40
CA GLN A 58 -36.09 12.60 -42.11
C GLN A 58 -37.05 13.79 -42.03
N PRO A 59 -37.99 13.86 -41.09
CA PRO A 59 -38.74 15.09 -40.84
C PRO A 59 -37.87 16.09 -40.08
N THR A 60 -37.81 17.33 -40.60
CA THR A 60 -37.14 18.47 -39.99
C THR A 60 -37.70 18.76 -38.60
N PRO A 61 -36.90 18.76 -37.51
CA PRO A 61 -37.38 19.22 -36.23
C PRO A 61 -37.51 20.75 -36.20
N ALA A 62 -38.68 21.20 -35.78
CA ALA A 62 -38.96 22.59 -35.48
C ALA A 62 -38.03 23.13 -34.40
N ALA A 63 -37.59 24.36 -34.54
CA ALA A 63 -36.76 25.09 -33.60
C ALA A 63 -37.37 25.10 -32.20
N SER A 64 -36.69 24.46 -31.27
CA SER A 64 -36.94 24.58 -29.82
C SER A 64 -36.49 25.95 -29.33
N PRO A 65 -37.27 26.63 -28.49
CA PRO A 65 -36.83 27.88 -27.87
C PRO A 65 -35.69 27.64 -26.92
N SER A 66 -34.62 28.44 -27.03
CA SER A 66 -33.48 28.46 -26.13
C SER A 66 -33.92 28.56 -24.67
N PRO A 67 -33.47 27.68 -23.78
CA PRO A 67 -33.67 27.88 -22.36
C PRO A 67 -32.88 29.11 -21.92
N ARG A 68 -33.56 30.08 -21.32
CA ARG A 68 -32.94 31.19 -20.60
C ARG A 68 -31.91 30.64 -19.63
N GLY A 69 -30.68 31.15 -19.73
CA GLY A 69 -29.59 30.80 -18.83
C GLY A 69 -30.01 31.00 -17.39
N ILE A 70 -30.05 29.87 -16.67
CA ILE A 70 -30.05 29.87 -15.21
C ILE A 70 -28.65 30.35 -14.85
N PRO A 71 -28.47 31.39 -14.02
CA PRO A 71 -27.16 31.73 -13.51
C PRO A 71 -26.64 30.52 -12.74
N SER A 72 -25.60 29.88 -13.27
CA SER A 72 -24.87 28.88 -12.53
C SER A 72 -24.23 29.60 -11.34
N THR A 73 -24.90 29.58 -10.19
CA THR A 73 -24.25 29.83 -8.94
C THR A 73 -23.27 28.66 -8.74
N THR A 74 -22.05 28.84 -9.21
CA THR A 74 -20.92 28.04 -8.76
C THR A 74 -20.82 28.28 -7.26
N THR A 75 -21.53 27.46 -6.48
CA THR A 75 -21.26 27.34 -5.06
C THR A 75 -19.87 26.73 -4.99
N ASP A 76 -18.90 27.62 -4.85
CA ASP A 76 -17.52 27.25 -4.58
C ASP A 76 -17.55 26.50 -3.26
N ALA A 77 -17.65 25.17 -3.34
CA ALA A 77 -17.63 24.34 -2.15
C ALA A 77 -16.31 24.61 -1.43
N PRO A 78 -16.32 24.92 -0.13
CA PRO A 78 -15.10 25.21 0.58
C PRO A 78 -14.11 24.06 0.40
N PRO A 79 -12.80 24.33 0.22
CA PRO A 79 -11.81 23.29 0.01
C PRO A 79 -11.89 22.27 1.14
N ARG A 80 -12.16 21.01 0.80
CA ARG A 80 -12.20 19.92 1.76
C ARG A 80 -10.75 19.55 2.07
N PHE A 81 -10.25 20.01 3.20
CA PHE A 81 -8.97 19.54 3.71
C PHE A 81 -9.10 18.08 4.11
N PRO A 82 -8.17 17.19 3.70
CA PRO A 82 -8.20 15.80 4.12
C PRO A 82 -8.14 15.73 5.66
N MET A 83 -9.08 15.03 6.26
CA MET A 83 -9.08 14.83 7.71
C MET A 83 -7.94 13.87 8.08
N PRO A 84 -7.16 14.17 9.14
CA PRO A 84 -6.10 13.29 9.55
C PRO A 84 -6.67 11.95 10.04
N SER A 85 -6.08 10.85 9.54
CA SER A 85 -6.45 9.49 9.94
C SER A 85 -5.89 9.10 11.31
N ALA A 86 -4.80 9.75 11.74
CA ALA A 86 -4.18 9.62 13.05
C ALA A 86 -3.33 10.85 13.37
N ARG A 87 -2.83 10.92 14.60
CA ARG A 87 -1.83 11.93 15.01
C ARG A 87 -0.80 11.27 15.91
N VAL A 88 0.48 11.46 15.59
CA VAL A 88 1.62 11.06 16.42
C VAL A 88 2.32 12.32 16.92
N THR A 89 2.88 12.31 18.12
CA THR A 89 3.68 13.44 18.62
C THR A 89 5.15 13.16 18.34
N PRO A 90 5.81 13.84 17.37
CA PRO A 90 7.22 13.63 17.11
C PRO A 90 8.07 13.99 18.34
N ALA A 91 9.10 13.21 18.62
CA ALA A 91 10.12 13.53 19.64
C ALA A 91 11.35 14.11 18.92
N GLU A 92 11.65 15.36 19.18
CA GLU A 92 12.77 16.07 18.51
C GLU A 92 12.69 16.02 16.96
N GLY A 93 11.48 16.12 16.42
CA GLY A 93 11.24 16.00 14.97
C GLY A 93 11.39 14.60 14.40
N MET A 94 11.51 13.58 15.23
CA MET A 94 11.67 12.19 14.83
C MET A 94 10.53 11.32 15.33
N ILE A 95 10.25 10.25 14.58
CA ILE A 95 9.26 9.23 14.92
C ILE A 95 9.82 7.83 14.71
N VAL A 96 9.14 6.87 15.33
CA VAL A 96 9.31 5.44 15.10
C VAL A 96 8.05 4.93 14.43
N ILE A 97 8.18 4.20 13.32
CA ILE A 97 7.03 3.61 12.62
C ILE A 97 7.12 2.10 12.73
N LYS A 98 6.10 1.48 13.32
CA LYS A 98 5.91 0.04 13.30
C LYS A 98 4.95 -0.32 12.16
N LEU A 99 5.43 -1.02 11.15
CA LEU A 99 4.62 -1.56 10.06
C LEU A 99 4.19 -2.98 10.43
N VAL A 100 2.90 -3.28 10.30
CA VAL A 100 2.32 -4.59 10.62
C VAL A 100 1.53 -5.06 9.41
N ASN A 101 1.96 -6.15 8.78
CA ASN A 101 1.24 -6.78 7.68
C ASN A 101 0.39 -7.93 8.21
N THR A 102 -0.93 -7.78 8.19
CA THR A 102 -1.88 -8.83 8.59
C THR A 102 -2.47 -9.57 7.38
N THR A 103 -1.94 -9.34 6.19
CA THR A 103 -2.38 -10.02 4.97
C THR A 103 -1.54 -11.28 4.70
N ASN A 104 -2.06 -12.17 3.84
CA ASN A 104 -1.35 -13.33 3.32
C ASN A 104 -0.60 -13.02 2.02
N ALA A 105 -0.16 -11.77 1.85
CA ALA A 105 0.60 -11.33 0.70
C ALA A 105 1.72 -10.39 1.14
N VAL A 106 2.81 -10.37 0.40
CA VAL A 106 3.91 -9.42 0.63
C VAL A 106 3.47 -8.00 0.29
N ILE A 107 4.06 -7.02 0.96
CA ILE A 107 3.83 -5.60 0.72
C ILE A 107 5.16 -4.94 0.41
N ASN A 108 5.27 -4.31 -0.74
CA ASN A 108 6.40 -3.44 -1.05
C ASN A 108 6.14 -2.07 -0.43
N TYR A 109 7.14 -1.51 0.24
CA TYR A 109 7.06 -0.19 0.86
C TYR A 109 8.34 0.61 0.66
N GLN A 110 8.24 1.93 0.74
CA GLN A 110 9.34 2.87 0.61
C GLN A 110 9.05 4.16 1.36
N ILE A 111 10.03 4.70 2.07
CA ILE A 111 9.99 6.09 2.53
C ILE A 111 10.65 6.94 1.46
N VAL A 112 9.86 7.82 0.83
CA VAL A 112 10.29 8.64 -0.31
C VAL A 112 11.49 9.53 0.09
N GLY A 113 12.54 9.47 -0.70
CA GLY A 113 13.78 10.24 -0.45
C GLY A 113 14.67 9.73 0.69
N VAL A 114 14.23 8.71 1.45
CA VAL A 114 14.95 8.19 2.63
C VAL A 114 15.43 6.75 2.43
N THR A 115 14.56 5.87 1.91
CA THR A 115 14.91 4.45 1.72
C THR A 115 14.71 4.01 0.28
N GLN A 116 15.41 2.96 -0.10
CA GLN A 116 15.04 2.18 -1.29
C GLN A 116 13.75 1.40 -1.00
N GLN A 117 13.11 0.90 -2.06
CA GLN A 117 11.97 -0.01 -1.93
C GLN A 117 12.39 -1.27 -1.18
N ARG A 118 11.56 -1.67 -0.21
CA ARG A 118 11.74 -2.86 0.64
C ARG A 118 10.47 -3.68 0.64
N THR A 119 10.59 -4.92 1.08
CA THR A 119 9.47 -5.87 1.17
C THR A 119 9.17 -6.17 2.63
N LEU A 120 7.90 -6.07 3.02
CA LEU A 120 7.35 -6.55 4.27
C LEU A 120 6.68 -7.90 4.00
N GLY A 121 7.15 -8.95 4.63
CA GLY A 121 6.64 -10.32 4.44
C GLY A 121 5.18 -10.46 4.85
N GLU A 122 4.58 -11.58 4.47
CA GLU A 122 3.24 -11.98 4.92
C GLU A 122 3.21 -12.13 6.45
N GLN A 123 2.11 -11.75 7.09
CA GLN A 123 1.90 -11.90 8.55
C GLN A 123 3.12 -11.47 9.38
N SER A 124 3.80 -10.41 8.95
CA SER A 124 5.05 -9.96 9.57
C SER A 124 5.01 -8.51 10.02
N GLU A 125 5.97 -8.13 10.84
CA GLU A 125 6.11 -6.76 11.30
C GLU A 125 7.56 -6.28 11.23
N ILE A 126 7.75 -4.98 11.09
CA ILE A 126 9.05 -4.32 11.13
C ILE A 126 8.95 -2.97 11.84
N VAL A 127 10.02 -2.59 12.52
CA VAL A 127 10.13 -1.28 13.18
C VAL A 127 11.15 -0.44 12.45
N LEU A 128 10.70 0.69 11.91
CA LEU A 128 11.53 1.72 11.29
C LEU A 128 11.84 2.78 12.35
N LYS A 129 13.11 2.90 12.71
CA LYS A 129 13.56 3.79 13.79
C LYS A 129 14.14 5.07 13.23
N THR A 130 14.02 6.15 13.99
CA THR A 130 14.71 7.43 13.73
C THR A 130 14.34 8.02 12.38
N ILE A 131 13.04 8.13 12.12
CA ILE A 131 12.53 8.73 10.90
C ILE A 131 12.22 10.19 11.18
N GLN A 132 12.88 11.10 10.47
CA GLN A 132 12.65 12.54 10.57
C GLN A 132 11.38 12.91 9.80
N VAL A 133 10.49 13.69 10.42
CA VAL A 133 9.32 14.24 9.74
C VAL A 133 9.64 15.61 9.14
N PRO A 134 8.97 16.03 8.02
CA PRO A 134 7.87 15.34 7.34
C PRO A 134 8.34 14.19 6.43
N ILE A 135 7.48 13.19 6.23
CA ILE A 135 7.76 12.06 5.32
C ILE A 135 6.53 11.60 4.57
N THR A 136 6.78 10.91 3.45
CA THR A 136 5.79 10.13 2.71
C THR A 136 6.22 8.67 2.66
N LEU A 137 5.39 7.78 3.17
CA LEU A 137 5.52 6.33 3.06
C LEU A 137 4.60 5.84 1.95
N THR A 138 5.16 5.26 0.90
CA THR A 138 4.40 4.58 -0.16
C THR A 138 4.38 3.08 0.09
N TYR A 139 3.30 2.41 -0.32
CA TYR A 139 3.13 0.98 -0.16
C TYR A 139 2.21 0.42 -1.23
N GLN A 140 2.45 -0.85 -1.59
CA GLN A 140 1.62 -1.56 -2.56
C GLN A 140 1.81 -3.07 -2.43
N ARG A 141 0.79 -3.82 -2.83
CA ARG A 141 0.90 -5.27 -3.04
C ARG A 141 1.36 -5.52 -4.47
N PRO A 142 2.40 -6.34 -4.69
CA PRO A 142 2.88 -6.66 -6.05
C PRO A 142 1.88 -7.49 -6.87
N ASP A 143 0.94 -8.18 -6.22
CA ASP A 143 -0.14 -8.93 -6.85
C ASP A 143 -1.35 -8.06 -7.26
N GLY A 144 -1.29 -6.73 -7.05
CA GLY A 144 -2.36 -5.79 -7.37
C GLY A 144 -3.54 -5.80 -6.40
N GLY A 145 -3.48 -6.56 -5.30
CA GLY A 145 -4.53 -6.58 -4.27
C GLY A 145 -4.64 -5.26 -3.53
N LEU A 146 -5.86 -4.92 -3.08
CA LEU A 146 -6.16 -3.69 -2.37
C LEU A 146 -5.77 -3.79 -0.90
N LEU A 147 -5.39 -2.65 -0.31
CA LEU A 147 -4.95 -2.52 1.08
C LEU A 147 -5.85 -1.59 1.89
N LEU A 148 -6.33 -2.08 3.02
CA LEU A 148 -6.90 -1.26 4.06
C LEU A 148 -5.79 -0.86 5.04
N VAL A 149 -5.47 0.43 5.10
CA VAL A 149 -4.38 0.94 5.93
C VAL A 149 -4.95 1.65 7.15
N ARG A 150 -4.47 1.29 8.33
CA ARG A 150 -4.91 1.84 9.62
C ARG A 150 -3.71 2.36 10.40
N PRO A 151 -3.44 3.66 10.36
CA PRO A 151 -2.46 4.28 11.24
C PRO A 151 -3.05 4.49 12.64
N GLN A 152 -2.26 4.19 13.68
CA GLN A 152 -2.63 4.38 15.07
C GLN A 152 -1.43 4.90 15.86
N ALA A 153 -1.60 5.98 16.62
CA ALA A 153 -0.62 6.35 17.62
C ALA A 153 -0.63 5.32 18.74
N THR A 154 0.55 4.95 19.22
CA THR A 154 0.69 4.02 20.34
C THR A 154 0.77 4.77 21.66
N ALA A 155 0.72 4.04 22.79
CA ALA A 155 0.94 4.62 24.11
C ALA A 155 2.39 5.14 24.30
N MET A 156 3.33 4.71 23.44
CA MET A 156 4.71 5.20 23.46
C MET A 156 4.79 6.50 22.66
N PRO A 157 5.25 7.61 23.27
CA PRO A 157 5.44 8.87 22.56
C PRO A 157 6.36 8.70 21.34
N GLY A 158 6.02 9.37 20.23
CA GLY A 158 6.79 9.30 18.99
C GLY A 158 6.65 8.00 18.21
N MET A 159 5.80 7.06 18.62
CA MET A 159 5.59 5.81 17.90
C MET A 159 4.22 5.76 17.21
N LEU A 160 4.27 5.51 15.90
CA LEU A 160 3.11 5.26 15.06
C LEU A 160 3.10 3.79 14.63
N GLN A 161 1.99 3.10 14.84
CA GLN A 161 1.75 1.78 14.24
C GLN A 161 0.92 1.96 12.98
N VAL A 162 1.32 1.31 11.89
CA VAL A 162 0.60 1.27 10.61
C VAL A 162 0.29 -0.19 10.29
N SER A 163 -0.99 -0.55 10.36
CA SER A 163 -1.45 -1.91 10.07
C SER A 163 -2.02 -1.98 8.65
N PHE A 164 -1.58 -2.99 7.90
CA PHE A 164 -2.04 -3.30 6.57
C PHE A 164 -2.95 -4.52 6.62
N GLY A 165 -4.19 -4.37 6.19
CA GLY A 165 -5.17 -5.42 6.00
C GLY A 165 -5.57 -5.55 4.53
N ALA A 166 -6.10 -6.71 4.12
CA ALA A 166 -6.69 -6.86 2.80
C ALA A 166 -8.09 -6.23 2.76
N THR A 167 -8.46 -5.65 1.62
CA THR A 167 -9.81 -5.15 1.37
C THR A 167 -10.25 -5.49 -0.05
N THR A 168 -11.55 -5.50 -0.27
CA THR A 168 -12.16 -5.59 -1.61
C THR A 168 -12.77 -4.26 -2.06
N GLU A 169 -12.75 -3.25 -1.16
CA GLU A 169 -13.34 -1.94 -1.41
C GLU A 169 -12.31 -0.98 -1.97
N LEU A 170 -12.47 -0.59 -3.23
CA LEU A 170 -11.57 0.36 -3.90
C LEU A 170 -11.56 1.73 -3.21
N ALA A 171 -12.67 2.17 -2.63
CA ALA A 171 -12.78 3.45 -1.94
C ALA A 171 -11.94 3.54 -0.65
N THR A 172 -11.54 2.41 -0.07
CA THR A 172 -10.71 2.35 1.14
C THR A 172 -9.24 2.07 0.85
N ASP A 173 -8.91 1.74 -0.41
CA ASP A 173 -7.54 1.48 -0.83
C ASP A 173 -6.77 2.79 -0.94
N THR A 174 -5.63 2.87 -0.28
CA THR A 174 -4.70 4.00 -0.34
C THR A 174 -3.32 3.51 -0.74
N LYS A 175 -2.53 4.39 -1.35
CA LYS A 175 -1.18 4.03 -1.86
C LYS A 175 -0.07 4.75 -1.12
N SER A 176 -0.42 5.75 -0.33
CA SER A 176 0.57 6.46 0.47
C SER A 176 -0.01 6.98 1.79
N LEU A 177 0.91 7.20 2.72
CA LEU A 177 0.67 7.80 4.01
C LEU A 177 1.69 8.92 4.20
N GLU A 178 1.18 10.12 4.45
CA GLU A 178 1.99 11.29 4.74
C GLU A 178 1.96 11.59 6.24
N ILE A 179 3.13 11.89 6.81
CA ILE A 179 3.25 12.37 8.19
C ILE A 179 3.84 13.76 8.13
N GLN A 180 3.07 14.73 8.58
CA GLN A 180 3.44 16.14 8.60
C GLN A 180 4.35 16.47 9.80
N GLU A 181 4.98 17.64 9.79
CA GLU A 181 5.84 18.11 10.88
C GLU A 181 5.13 18.16 12.24
N ASP A 182 3.84 18.52 12.24
CA ASP A 182 3.00 18.55 13.44
C ASP A 182 2.46 17.17 13.86
N GLY A 183 2.90 16.11 13.18
CA GLY A 183 2.53 14.73 13.43
C GLY A 183 1.15 14.32 12.94
N LYS A 184 0.48 15.13 12.12
CA LYS A 184 -0.73 14.69 11.42
C LYS A 184 -0.39 13.60 10.41
N VAL A 185 -1.22 12.57 10.37
CA VAL A 185 -1.10 11.43 9.45
C VAL A 185 -2.27 11.45 8.49
N ILE A 186 -1.96 11.53 7.20
CA ILE A 186 -2.94 11.62 6.11
C ILE A 186 -2.75 10.40 5.20
N LEU A 187 -3.84 9.75 4.84
CA LEU A 187 -3.88 8.67 3.84
C LEU A 187 -4.31 9.22 2.48
N ASN A 188 -3.60 8.81 1.41
CA ASN A 188 -3.83 9.24 0.02
C ASN A 188 -3.88 8.05 -0.95
#